data_416da1f960e657678352ca9d1516629d
#
_entry.id   416da1f960e657678352ca9d1516629d
#
_cell.length_a   1.000
_cell.length_b   1.000
_cell.length_c   1.000
_cell.angle_alpha   90.00
_cell.angle_beta   90.00
_cell.angle_gamma   90.00
#
_symmetry.space_group_name_H-M   'P 1'
#
loop_
_entity.id
_entity.type
_entity.pdbx_description
1 polymer ?
#
loop_
_entity_poly.entity_id
_entity_poly.type
_entity_poly.pdbx_seq_one_letter_code
_entity_poly.pdbx_strand_id
1 'polypeptide(L)'
;MIKRLYILVIVQMVCTLGFTQSPPSLPAYKDPSFSIDVRLSDLLSRMTLEEKVGQLLCPLGWEMYEIHGNEVCPSGKFKQLIKERNVGMLWATYRADPWTKKTLANGLNPEMAAKAGNALQKYVMENTRLGIPMFLAEEAPHGHMAIGATVFPTGIGMAATWSPELVKEVGQVIAKEIRSQGGHISYGPVLDLTRDPRWSRVEETFGEDPVLSGTLGASMVDGLGGGNLSQKYATIATLKHFLAYAVPEGGQNGNYASVGIRDLHQNFLPPFRKAIDAGALSVMTSYNSIDGIPCTSNHYLLTQLLRNEWKFRGFVVSDLYSIEGIHESHFVAPTKENAAIQSVMAGVDVDLGGDAYTNLCHAVQSGQMDKAVIDTAVCRVLRMKFEMGLFEHPYVDPKIAAKTVRRKEHIELARKIAQSSITLLKNENSILPLSKMINKVAVIGPNADNRYNMLAVSYTHLRAHETELH
;
A
#
# COMPACT_ATOMS: atom_id res chain seq x y z
N MET A 1 92.98 -37.17 29.90
CA MET A 1 92.48 -36.90 28.53
C MET A 1 90.99 -36.93 28.59
N ILE A 2 90.33 -35.76 28.61
CA ILE A 2 88.91 -35.59 28.83
C ILE A 2 88.25 -35.18 27.43
N LYS A 3 87.44 -36.05 26.89
CA LYS A 3 86.67 -35.71 25.70
C LYS A 3 85.39 -34.97 26.11
N ARG A 4 85.27 -33.73 25.67
CA ARG A 4 84.03 -32.93 25.83
C ARG A 4 83.02 -33.34 24.75
N LEU A 5 81.86 -33.77 25.19
CA LEU A 5 80.68 -34.06 24.36
C LEU A 5 79.85 -32.78 24.23
N TYR A 6 79.67 -32.24 23.05
CA TYR A 6 78.76 -31.13 22.78
C TYR A 6 77.35 -31.70 22.37
N ILE A 7 76.41 -31.43 23.24
CA ILE A 7 74.99 -31.74 22.91
C ILE A 7 74.39 -30.52 22.16
N LEU A 8 74.01 -30.72 20.94
CA LEU A 8 73.35 -29.76 20.10
C LEU A 8 71.82 -29.85 20.38
N VAL A 9 71.26 -28.84 21.07
CA VAL A 9 69.78 -28.73 21.26
C VAL A 9 69.21 -27.95 20.13
N ILE A 10 68.50 -28.64 19.21
CA ILE A 10 67.69 -28.01 18.15
C ILE A 10 66.32 -27.65 18.76
N VAL A 11 66.14 -26.37 19.03
CA VAL A 11 64.78 -25.85 19.38
C VAL A 11 63.96 -25.72 18.10
N GLN A 12 63.00 -26.63 17.89
CA GLN A 12 62.01 -26.53 16.82
C GLN A 12 60.98 -25.49 17.26
N MET A 13 61.04 -24.29 16.68
CA MET A 13 60.05 -23.24 16.84
C MET A 13 58.87 -23.56 15.93
N VAL A 14 57.84 -24.22 16.47
CA VAL A 14 56.57 -24.43 15.78
C VAL A 14 55.83 -23.09 15.70
N CYS A 15 55.93 -22.39 14.57
CA CYS A 15 55.05 -21.27 14.26
C CYS A 15 53.63 -21.81 14.02
N THR A 16 52.78 -21.77 15.03
CA THR A 16 51.33 -21.90 14.84
C THR A 16 50.85 -20.62 14.15
N LEU A 17 50.71 -20.69 12.83
CA LEU A 17 49.93 -19.74 12.07
C LEU A 17 48.49 -19.88 12.55
N GLY A 18 48.11 -19.05 13.51
CA GLY A 18 46.73 -18.83 13.85
C GLY A 18 46.00 -18.26 12.62
N PHE A 19 45.24 -19.08 11.93
CA PHE A 19 44.22 -18.57 11.01
C PHE A 19 43.24 -17.77 11.86
N THR A 20 43.44 -16.48 11.97
CA THR A 20 42.39 -15.56 12.38
C THR A 20 41.32 -15.64 11.30
N GLN A 21 40.28 -16.45 11.54
CA GLN A 21 39.07 -16.35 10.77
C GLN A 21 38.61 -14.90 10.93
N SER A 22 38.68 -14.14 9.85
CA SER A 22 38.05 -12.84 9.77
C SER A 22 36.59 -13.05 10.24
N PRO A 23 36.02 -12.16 11.07
CA PRO A 23 34.62 -12.29 11.45
C PRO A 23 33.81 -12.44 10.17
N PRO A 24 32.80 -13.33 10.14
CA PRO A 24 32.03 -13.59 8.95
C PRO A 24 31.53 -12.25 8.42
N SER A 25 31.93 -11.89 7.22
CA SER A 25 31.47 -10.67 6.56
C SER A 25 29.95 -10.68 6.53
N LEU A 26 29.32 -9.54 6.86
CA LEU A 26 27.88 -9.39 6.74
C LEU A 26 27.44 -9.86 5.35
N PRO A 27 26.31 -10.58 5.23
CA PRO A 27 25.76 -10.91 3.92
C PRO A 27 25.57 -9.64 3.08
N ALA A 28 25.84 -9.71 1.78
CA ALA A 28 25.82 -8.52 0.92
C ALA A 28 24.46 -7.76 0.99
N TYR A 29 23.34 -8.48 1.16
CA TYR A 29 22.05 -7.81 1.27
C TYR A 29 21.89 -6.93 2.54
N LYS A 30 22.68 -7.16 3.58
CA LYS A 30 22.70 -6.36 4.83
C LYS A 30 23.72 -5.22 4.80
N ASP A 31 24.59 -5.20 3.82
CA ASP A 31 25.66 -4.19 3.73
C ASP A 31 25.24 -3.08 2.76
N PRO A 32 24.98 -1.84 3.26
CA PRO A 32 24.53 -0.73 2.43
C PRO A 32 25.61 -0.20 1.47
N SER A 33 26.87 -0.64 1.57
CA SER A 33 27.92 -0.27 0.64
C SER A 33 27.76 -0.91 -0.75
N PHE A 34 27.01 -2.01 -0.86
CA PHE A 34 26.69 -2.64 -2.14
C PHE A 34 25.49 -1.97 -2.81
N SER A 35 25.47 -2.01 -4.14
CA SER A 35 24.32 -1.53 -4.91
C SER A 35 23.06 -2.36 -4.61
N ILE A 36 21.88 -1.76 -4.80
CA ILE A 36 20.60 -2.43 -4.60
C ILE A 36 20.52 -3.73 -5.43
N ASP A 37 21.04 -3.74 -6.66
CA ASP A 37 21.02 -4.93 -7.51
C ASP A 37 21.84 -6.09 -6.93
N VAL A 38 23.03 -5.82 -6.39
CA VAL A 38 23.86 -6.81 -5.71
C VAL A 38 23.16 -7.34 -4.46
N ARG A 39 22.63 -6.44 -3.64
CA ARG A 39 21.91 -6.78 -2.41
C ARG A 39 20.67 -7.63 -2.69
N LEU A 40 19.90 -7.25 -3.70
CA LEU A 40 18.70 -7.95 -4.12
C LEU A 40 19.01 -9.36 -4.64
N SER A 41 20.04 -9.50 -5.49
CA SER A 41 20.49 -10.80 -6.01
C SER A 41 20.96 -11.71 -4.87
N ASP A 42 21.76 -11.21 -3.94
CA ASP A 42 22.22 -11.98 -2.78
C ASP A 42 21.05 -12.43 -1.91
N LEU A 43 20.07 -11.53 -1.61
CA LEU A 43 18.90 -11.88 -0.81
C LEU A 43 18.05 -12.96 -1.48
N LEU A 44 17.71 -12.78 -2.76
CA LEU A 44 16.90 -13.74 -3.54
C LEU A 44 17.55 -15.13 -3.59
N SER A 45 18.88 -15.20 -3.71
CA SER A 45 19.61 -16.47 -3.74
C SER A 45 19.55 -17.24 -2.41
N ARG A 46 19.33 -16.54 -1.29
CA ARG A 46 19.25 -17.11 0.06
C ARG A 46 17.84 -17.55 0.46
N MET A 47 16.82 -17.00 -0.20
CA MET A 47 15.42 -17.24 0.16
C MET A 47 14.94 -18.63 -0.28
N THR A 48 14.22 -19.32 0.60
CA THR A 48 13.43 -20.50 0.22
C THR A 48 12.20 -20.08 -0.59
N LEU A 49 11.52 -21.05 -1.21
CA LEU A 49 10.29 -20.78 -1.96
C LEU A 49 9.18 -20.21 -1.05
N GLU A 50 9.04 -20.77 0.16
CA GLU A 50 8.06 -20.35 1.16
C GLU A 50 8.34 -18.91 1.63
N GLU A 51 9.61 -18.56 1.87
CA GLU A 51 9.99 -17.20 2.22
C GLU A 51 9.70 -16.21 1.08
N LYS A 52 9.86 -16.62 -0.17
CA LYS A 52 9.54 -15.82 -1.34
C LYS A 52 8.04 -15.58 -1.45
N VAL A 53 7.24 -16.64 -1.37
CA VAL A 53 5.77 -16.52 -1.36
C VAL A 53 5.28 -15.66 -0.21
N GLY A 54 5.87 -15.81 0.97
CA GLY A 54 5.54 -14.99 2.14
C GLY A 54 5.71 -13.47 1.89
N GLN A 55 6.72 -13.07 1.10
CA GLN A 55 6.90 -11.64 0.74
C GLN A 55 5.81 -11.10 -0.18
N LEU A 56 5.00 -11.95 -0.80
CA LEU A 56 3.90 -11.60 -1.68
C LEU A 56 2.53 -11.60 -0.98
N LEU A 57 2.47 -11.88 0.33
CA LEU A 57 1.25 -11.88 1.14
C LEU A 57 1.09 -10.55 1.88
N CYS A 58 -0.12 -9.99 1.83
CA CYS A 58 -0.51 -8.75 2.52
C CYS A 58 -1.81 -8.94 3.32
N PRO A 59 -1.81 -9.67 4.44
CA PRO A 59 -2.99 -9.85 5.29
C PRO A 59 -3.37 -8.58 6.06
N LEU A 60 -4.54 -8.65 6.71
CA LEU A 60 -5.14 -7.58 7.50
C LEU A 60 -4.35 -7.32 8.78
N GLY A 61 -4.04 -6.04 9.07
CA GLY A 61 -3.05 -5.65 10.08
C GLY A 61 -3.61 -5.26 11.46
N TRP A 62 -4.89 -4.84 11.57
CA TRP A 62 -5.42 -4.26 12.83
C TRP A 62 -5.60 -5.23 14.00
N GLU A 63 -5.41 -6.52 13.80
CA GLU A 63 -5.39 -7.55 14.86
C GLU A 63 -3.98 -8.08 15.16
N MET A 64 -2.96 -7.50 14.53
CA MET A 64 -1.59 -8.00 14.63
C MET A 64 -0.81 -7.45 15.83
N TYR A 65 -1.44 -6.59 16.64
CA TYR A 65 -0.88 -6.01 17.85
C TYR A 65 -1.82 -6.10 19.04
N GLU A 66 -1.27 -5.99 20.24
CA GLU A 66 -1.98 -5.88 21.51
C GLU A 66 -1.50 -4.66 22.27
N ILE A 67 -2.42 -3.98 22.98
CA ILE A 67 -2.15 -2.77 23.75
C ILE A 67 -2.14 -3.12 25.24
N HIS A 68 -1.04 -2.80 25.93
CA HIS A 68 -0.86 -2.98 27.37
C HIS A 68 -0.49 -1.64 28.02
N GLY A 69 -1.50 -0.86 28.42
CA GLY A 69 -1.29 0.51 28.91
C GLY A 69 -0.70 1.41 27.82
N ASN A 70 0.52 1.89 28.00
CA ASN A 70 1.24 2.72 27.02
C ASN A 70 2.19 1.96 26.11
N GLU A 71 2.24 0.62 26.23
CA GLU A 71 3.07 -0.25 25.42
C GLU A 71 2.24 -0.98 24.38
N VAL A 72 2.85 -1.28 23.24
CA VAL A 72 2.24 -2.07 22.15
C VAL A 72 3.17 -3.23 21.82
N CYS A 73 2.60 -4.44 21.79
CA CYS A 73 3.33 -5.66 21.51
C CYS A 73 2.73 -6.38 20.30
N PRO A 74 3.52 -7.20 19.57
CA PRO A 74 3.00 -8.11 18.56
C PRO A 74 2.04 -9.12 19.18
N SER A 75 0.85 -9.29 18.59
CA SER A 75 -0.16 -10.25 19.06
C SER A 75 0.29 -11.71 18.87
N GLY A 76 -0.36 -12.64 19.56
CA GLY A 76 -0.17 -14.08 19.34
C GLY A 76 -0.45 -14.48 17.89
N LYS A 77 -1.50 -13.92 17.29
CA LYS A 77 -1.85 -14.11 15.87
C LYS A 77 -0.73 -13.67 14.92
N PHE A 78 -0.12 -12.52 15.18
CA PHE A 78 1.01 -12.04 14.39
C PHE A 78 2.23 -12.95 14.47
N LYS A 79 2.59 -13.37 15.69
CA LYS A 79 3.73 -14.26 15.91
C LYS A 79 3.57 -15.60 15.18
N GLN A 80 2.37 -16.15 15.22
CA GLN A 80 2.03 -17.38 14.49
C GLN A 80 2.11 -17.15 12.97
N LEU A 81 1.53 -16.08 12.46
CA LEU A 81 1.54 -15.72 11.04
C LEU A 81 2.97 -15.60 10.48
N ILE A 82 3.87 -14.90 11.21
CA ILE A 82 5.27 -14.77 10.81
C ILE A 82 5.99 -16.10 10.81
N LYS A 83 5.79 -16.92 11.84
CA LYS A 83 6.39 -18.26 11.95
C LYS A 83 5.97 -19.20 10.81
N GLU A 84 4.69 -19.14 10.41
CA GLU A 84 4.14 -20.08 9.42
C GLU A 84 4.32 -19.61 7.98
N ARG A 85 4.28 -18.27 7.73
CA ARG A 85 4.14 -17.73 6.37
C ARG A 85 5.20 -16.70 5.98
N ASN A 86 6.07 -16.24 6.87
CA ASN A 86 7.10 -15.22 6.59
C ASN A 86 6.57 -13.97 5.88
N VAL A 87 5.41 -13.48 6.28
CA VAL A 87 4.66 -12.41 5.61
C VAL A 87 5.48 -11.14 5.46
N GLY A 88 5.50 -10.58 4.26
CA GLY A 88 6.31 -9.41 3.90
C GLY A 88 5.59 -8.06 3.95
N MET A 89 4.27 -8.06 4.11
CA MET A 89 3.44 -6.85 4.12
C MET A 89 2.21 -7.03 5.02
N LEU A 90 1.73 -5.94 5.63
CA LEU A 90 0.42 -5.86 6.27
C LEU A 90 -0.35 -4.68 5.68
N TRP A 91 -1.68 -4.79 5.62
CA TRP A 91 -2.57 -3.71 5.26
C TRP A 91 -3.42 -3.24 6.42
N ALA A 92 -3.62 -1.91 6.52
CA ALA A 92 -4.54 -1.27 7.46
C ALA A 92 -4.22 -1.57 8.94
N THR A 93 -2.94 -1.60 9.29
CA THR A 93 -2.49 -1.86 10.65
C THR A 93 -3.00 -0.80 11.63
N TYR A 94 -3.07 0.45 11.19
CA TYR A 94 -3.47 1.59 12.02
C TYR A 94 -4.94 1.98 11.85
N ARG A 95 -5.64 1.31 10.94
CA ARG A 95 -7.01 1.62 10.58
C ARG A 95 -7.96 1.56 11.79
N ALA A 96 -8.85 2.56 11.88
CA ALA A 96 -9.86 2.65 12.92
C ALA A 96 -11.20 3.09 12.34
N ASP A 97 -12.13 2.17 12.26
CA ASP A 97 -13.47 2.36 11.71
C ASP A 97 -14.43 1.27 12.23
N PRO A 98 -15.71 1.30 11.86
CA PRO A 98 -16.67 0.29 12.28
C PRO A 98 -16.32 -1.14 11.86
N TRP A 99 -15.64 -1.32 10.72
CA TRP A 99 -15.22 -2.64 10.28
C TRP A 99 -14.15 -3.22 11.20
N THR A 100 -13.13 -2.46 11.51
CA THR A 100 -12.05 -2.89 12.40
C THR A 100 -12.48 -2.94 13.86
N LYS A 101 -13.63 -2.32 14.21
CA LYS A 101 -14.10 -2.11 15.59
C LYS A 101 -13.11 -1.36 16.47
N LYS A 102 -12.14 -0.68 15.86
CA LYS A 102 -11.21 0.21 16.55
C LYS A 102 -11.82 1.59 16.72
N THR A 103 -11.68 2.13 17.90
CA THR A 103 -12.25 3.45 18.33
C THR A 103 -11.18 4.25 19.06
N LEU A 104 -11.52 5.47 19.46
CA LEU A 104 -10.64 6.27 20.32
C LEU A 104 -10.28 5.58 21.66
N ALA A 105 -11.10 4.64 22.12
CA ALA A 105 -10.90 3.94 23.39
C ALA A 105 -9.94 2.73 23.27
N ASN A 106 -9.93 2.05 22.12
CA ASN A 106 -9.20 0.78 21.93
C ASN A 106 -8.30 0.74 20.69
N GLY A 107 -8.21 1.83 19.95
CA GLY A 107 -7.33 1.96 18.78
C GLY A 107 -6.02 2.67 19.11
N LEU A 108 -5.22 2.90 18.09
CA LEU A 108 -3.89 3.49 18.21
C LEU A 108 -3.94 5.00 17.94
N ASN A 109 -3.59 5.82 18.92
CA ASN A 109 -3.25 7.21 18.65
C ASN A 109 -1.91 7.30 17.89
N PRO A 110 -1.49 8.46 17.34
CA PRO A 110 -0.31 8.54 16.49
C PRO A 110 1.00 8.04 17.14
N GLU A 111 1.19 8.25 18.44
CA GLU A 111 2.35 7.74 19.16
C GLU A 111 2.31 6.22 19.28
N MET A 112 1.16 5.68 19.63
CA MET A 112 0.95 4.23 19.75
C MET A 112 1.00 3.53 18.40
N ALA A 113 0.56 4.17 17.31
CA ALA A 113 0.71 3.66 15.95
C ALA A 113 2.20 3.46 15.59
N ALA A 114 3.02 4.46 15.87
CA ALA A 114 4.47 4.36 15.67
C ALA A 114 5.11 3.25 16.56
N LYS A 115 4.68 3.11 17.82
CA LYS A 115 5.11 2.01 18.69
C LYS A 115 4.70 0.65 18.14
N ALA A 116 3.48 0.52 17.63
CA ALA A 116 2.98 -0.72 17.03
C ALA A 116 3.82 -1.09 15.80
N GLY A 117 4.00 -0.17 14.84
CA GLY A 117 4.84 -0.39 13.66
C GLY A 117 6.24 -0.84 14.03
N ASN A 118 6.89 -0.15 14.97
CA ASN A 118 8.22 -0.50 15.46
C ASN A 118 8.26 -1.89 16.11
N ALA A 119 7.26 -2.24 16.91
CA ALA A 119 7.21 -3.55 17.58
C ALA A 119 7.03 -4.70 16.57
N LEU A 120 6.19 -4.54 15.56
CA LEU A 120 6.00 -5.51 14.48
C LEU A 120 7.27 -5.66 13.64
N GLN A 121 7.90 -4.55 13.23
CA GLN A 121 9.18 -4.57 12.50
C GLN A 121 10.28 -5.27 13.28
N LYS A 122 10.45 -4.90 14.54
CA LYS A 122 11.47 -5.51 15.42
C LYS A 122 11.26 -7.02 15.52
N TYR A 123 10.01 -7.45 15.73
CA TYR A 123 9.71 -8.87 15.83
C TYR A 123 10.10 -9.64 14.55
N VAL A 124 9.72 -9.14 13.38
CA VAL A 124 10.05 -9.77 12.09
C VAL A 124 11.56 -9.85 11.88
N MET A 125 12.26 -8.75 12.11
CA MET A 125 13.71 -8.69 11.87
C MET A 125 14.53 -9.57 12.81
N GLU A 126 14.06 -9.76 14.05
CA GLU A 126 14.76 -10.56 15.07
C GLU A 126 14.33 -12.04 15.09
N ASN A 127 13.13 -12.37 14.60
CA ASN A 127 12.56 -13.72 14.73
C ASN A 127 12.36 -14.45 13.38
N THR A 128 12.87 -13.90 12.28
CA THR A 128 12.93 -14.59 10.99
C THR A 128 14.38 -14.81 10.56
N ARG A 129 14.61 -15.85 9.77
CA ARG A 129 15.96 -16.28 9.36
C ARG A 129 16.75 -15.19 8.62
N LEU A 130 16.05 -14.42 7.75
CA LEU A 130 16.69 -13.38 6.93
C LEU A 130 16.49 -11.96 7.49
N GLY A 131 15.58 -11.78 8.42
CA GLY A 131 15.30 -10.46 9.02
C GLY A 131 14.86 -9.41 7.99
N ILE A 132 14.03 -9.80 7.01
CA ILE A 132 13.54 -8.90 5.97
C ILE A 132 12.49 -7.96 6.58
N PRO A 133 12.67 -6.62 6.53
CA PRO A 133 11.69 -5.69 7.07
C PRO A 133 10.35 -5.77 6.33
N MET A 134 9.25 -5.51 7.04
CA MET A 134 7.89 -5.59 6.54
C MET A 134 7.42 -4.26 5.94
N PHE A 135 6.62 -4.27 4.88
CA PHE A 135 5.83 -3.11 4.49
C PHE A 135 4.56 -2.99 5.33
N LEU A 136 4.21 -1.76 5.70
CA LEU A 136 2.91 -1.41 6.27
C LEU A 136 2.20 -0.52 5.25
N ALA A 137 1.13 -1.05 4.65
CA ALA A 137 0.30 -0.38 3.68
C ALA A 137 -0.96 0.16 4.36
N GLU A 138 -1.31 1.41 4.07
CA GLU A 138 -2.41 2.09 4.73
C GLU A 138 -3.39 2.69 3.72
N GLU A 139 -4.66 2.69 4.06
CA GLU A 139 -5.70 3.34 3.27
C GLU A 139 -5.61 4.85 3.44
N ALA A 140 -5.48 5.60 2.34
CA ALA A 140 -5.33 7.04 2.43
C ALA A 140 -5.75 7.82 1.16
N PRO A 141 -6.96 7.62 0.63
CA PRO A 141 -7.42 8.32 -0.56
C PRO A 141 -7.63 9.81 -0.36
N HIS A 142 -8.00 10.26 0.86
CA HIS A 142 -8.22 11.65 1.23
C HIS A 142 -7.79 11.97 2.68
N GLY A 143 -6.75 11.31 3.15
CA GLY A 143 -6.20 11.35 4.50
C GLY A 143 -5.89 9.94 4.98
N HIS A 144 -4.92 9.81 5.88
CA HIS A 144 -4.58 8.52 6.49
C HIS A 144 -5.74 8.03 7.38
N MET A 145 -6.28 6.84 7.12
CA MET A 145 -7.43 6.29 7.83
C MET A 145 -7.08 5.74 9.21
N ALA A 146 -6.37 6.54 10.00
CA ALA A 146 -5.95 6.22 11.36
C ALA A 146 -6.43 7.28 12.36
N ILE A 147 -6.54 6.90 13.62
CA ILE A 147 -6.96 7.81 14.69
C ILE A 147 -6.04 9.03 14.77
N GLY A 148 -6.66 10.20 14.77
CA GLY A 148 -5.97 11.48 14.90
C GLY A 148 -5.39 12.04 13.61
N ALA A 149 -5.41 11.32 12.50
CA ALA A 149 -4.96 11.83 11.22
C ALA A 149 -5.87 12.93 10.64
N THR A 150 -5.34 13.70 9.71
CA THR A 150 -6.10 14.78 9.05
C THR A 150 -7.00 14.19 7.97
N VAL A 151 -8.29 14.49 8.03
CA VAL A 151 -9.27 14.15 7.00
C VAL A 151 -9.45 15.36 6.08
N PHE A 152 -9.28 15.13 4.78
CA PHE A 152 -9.53 16.09 3.72
C PHE A 152 -10.89 15.81 3.05
N PRO A 153 -11.42 16.73 2.25
CA PRO A 153 -12.55 16.41 1.38
C PRO A 153 -12.26 15.16 0.54
N THR A 154 -13.31 14.40 0.24
CA THR A 154 -13.21 13.21 -0.63
C THR A 154 -12.69 13.56 -2.03
N GLY A 155 -12.38 12.56 -2.85
CA GLY A 155 -11.85 12.76 -4.20
C GLY A 155 -12.68 13.74 -5.03
N ILE A 156 -14.01 13.55 -5.06
CA ILE A 156 -14.91 14.44 -5.80
C ILE A 156 -14.91 15.88 -5.25
N GLY A 157 -14.78 16.05 -3.93
CA GLY A 157 -14.64 17.36 -3.29
C GLY A 157 -13.29 18.01 -3.63
N MET A 158 -12.19 17.25 -3.64
CA MET A 158 -10.89 17.76 -4.08
C MET A 158 -10.92 18.16 -5.56
N ALA A 159 -11.59 17.39 -6.40
CA ALA A 159 -11.75 17.70 -7.82
C ALA A 159 -12.50 19.01 -8.08
N ALA A 160 -13.49 19.33 -7.25
CA ALA A 160 -14.25 20.58 -7.33
C ALA A 160 -13.38 21.83 -7.07
N THR A 161 -12.18 21.68 -6.52
CA THR A 161 -11.23 22.80 -6.37
C THR A 161 -10.55 23.19 -7.67
N TRP A 162 -10.46 22.30 -8.67
CA TRP A 162 -9.70 22.45 -9.92
C TRP A 162 -8.23 22.83 -9.72
N SER A 163 -7.66 22.56 -8.53
CA SER A 163 -6.29 22.96 -8.19
C SER A 163 -5.37 21.75 -7.97
N PRO A 164 -4.52 21.44 -8.95
CA PRO A 164 -3.45 20.46 -8.82
C PRO A 164 -2.51 20.76 -7.65
N GLU A 165 -2.24 22.03 -7.37
CA GLU A 165 -1.36 22.47 -6.29
C GLU A 165 -1.93 22.09 -4.92
N LEU A 166 -3.21 22.32 -4.69
CA LEU A 166 -3.88 21.94 -3.44
C LEU A 166 -3.86 20.41 -3.25
N VAL A 167 -4.10 19.65 -4.30
CA VAL A 167 -4.08 18.20 -4.25
C VAL A 167 -2.65 17.67 -4.00
N LYS A 168 -1.63 18.32 -4.55
CA LYS A 168 -0.22 18.03 -4.20
C LYS A 168 0.06 18.28 -2.72
N GLU A 169 -0.38 19.42 -2.16
CA GLU A 169 -0.23 19.72 -0.74
C GLU A 169 -0.91 18.65 0.13
N VAL A 170 -2.10 18.14 -0.27
CA VAL A 170 -2.77 17.00 0.40
C VAL A 170 -1.88 15.77 0.41
N GLY A 171 -1.33 15.40 -0.75
CA GLY A 171 -0.41 14.26 -0.86
C GLY A 171 0.79 14.38 0.08
N GLN A 172 1.37 15.58 0.20
CA GLN A 172 2.49 15.85 1.12
C GLN A 172 2.11 15.65 2.59
N VAL A 173 0.91 16.09 2.99
CA VAL A 173 0.42 15.87 4.36
C VAL A 173 0.17 14.40 4.62
N ILE A 174 -0.51 13.70 3.70
CA ILE A 174 -0.76 12.26 3.80
C ILE A 174 0.54 11.49 3.98
N ALA A 175 1.52 11.72 3.09
CA ALA A 175 2.82 11.09 3.15
C ALA A 175 3.50 11.31 4.51
N LYS A 176 3.49 12.54 4.99
CA LYS A 176 4.12 12.92 6.25
C LYS A 176 3.44 12.26 7.45
N GLU A 177 2.11 12.18 7.46
CA GLU A 177 1.36 11.55 8.53
C GLU A 177 1.54 10.02 8.54
N ILE A 178 1.48 9.35 7.37
CA ILE A 178 1.72 7.91 7.25
C ILE A 178 3.15 7.57 7.67
N ARG A 179 4.16 8.25 7.09
CA ARG A 179 5.57 7.92 7.33
C ARG A 179 6.00 8.17 8.77
N SER A 180 5.49 9.23 9.40
CA SER A 180 5.80 9.50 10.81
C SER A 180 5.29 8.42 11.75
N GLN A 181 4.23 7.70 11.38
CA GLN A 181 3.66 6.59 12.12
C GLN A 181 4.27 5.22 11.74
N GLY A 182 5.18 5.18 10.76
CA GLY A 182 5.85 3.95 10.32
C GLY A 182 5.15 3.23 9.17
N GLY A 183 4.11 3.82 8.55
CA GLY A 183 3.52 3.32 7.31
C GLY A 183 4.43 3.60 6.11
N HIS A 184 4.30 2.85 5.02
CA HIS A 184 5.20 2.89 3.88
C HIS A 184 4.48 3.10 2.55
N ILE A 185 3.27 2.57 2.42
CA ILE A 185 2.48 2.54 1.20
C ILE A 185 1.16 3.26 1.48
N SER A 186 0.76 4.15 0.58
CA SER A 186 -0.52 4.83 0.57
C SER A 186 -1.41 4.21 -0.50
N TYR A 187 -2.56 3.64 -0.14
CA TYR A 187 -3.57 3.22 -1.10
C TYR A 187 -4.39 4.44 -1.53
N GLY A 188 -3.98 4.98 -2.66
CA GLY A 188 -4.43 6.21 -3.31
C GLY A 188 -3.33 6.79 -4.21
N PRO A 189 -3.71 7.63 -5.17
CA PRO A 189 -5.04 8.17 -5.47
C PRO A 189 -5.98 7.18 -6.14
N VAL A 190 -7.31 7.49 -6.05
CA VAL A 190 -8.36 6.79 -6.79
C VAL A 190 -8.54 7.46 -8.15
N LEU A 191 -8.27 6.71 -9.23
CA LEU A 191 -8.26 7.22 -10.60
C LEU A 191 -9.42 6.68 -11.44
N ASP A 192 -10.40 6.06 -10.80
CA ASP A 192 -11.60 5.57 -11.44
C ASP A 192 -12.38 6.74 -12.06
N LEU A 193 -12.88 6.56 -13.29
CA LEU A 193 -13.71 7.55 -13.97
C LEU A 193 -15.19 7.23 -13.78
N THR A 194 -15.86 8.02 -12.96
CA THR A 194 -17.26 7.80 -12.61
C THR A 194 -18.19 8.33 -13.69
N ARG A 195 -18.68 7.43 -14.55
CA ARG A 195 -19.71 7.73 -15.55
C ARG A 195 -21.10 7.25 -15.13
N ASP A 196 -21.18 6.31 -14.19
CA ASP A 196 -22.44 5.83 -13.64
C ASP A 196 -22.61 6.34 -12.20
N PRO A 197 -23.52 7.31 -11.95
CA PRO A 197 -23.73 7.88 -10.62
C PRO A 197 -24.38 6.90 -9.64
N ARG A 198 -24.85 5.73 -10.08
CA ARG A 198 -25.38 4.68 -9.21
C ARG A 198 -24.28 3.88 -8.52
N TRP A 199 -23.06 3.91 -9.03
CA TRP A 199 -21.94 3.22 -8.41
C TRP A 199 -21.64 3.78 -7.01
N SER A 200 -21.51 2.90 -6.02
CA SER A 200 -21.47 3.28 -4.60
C SER A 200 -20.20 4.04 -4.18
N ARG A 201 -19.15 4.09 -5.02
CA ARG A 201 -17.84 4.67 -4.69
C ARG A 201 -17.51 5.96 -5.46
N VAL A 202 -18.55 6.63 -6.01
CA VAL A 202 -18.42 7.90 -6.76
C VAL A 202 -17.58 8.93 -5.99
N GLU A 203 -17.82 9.07 -4.70
CA GLU A 203 -17.19 10.09 -3.85
C GLU A 203 -15.67 9.94 -3.69
N GLU A 204 -15.14 8.71 -3.88
CA GLU A 204 -13.70 8.46 -3.79
C GLU A 204 -12.95 9.02 -5.00
N THR A 205 -13.61 9.20 -6.14
CA THR A 205 -13.02 9.54 -7.45
C THR A 205 -12.84 11.04 -7.64
N PHE A 206 -12.00 11.41 -8.61
CA PHE A 206 -11.92 12.80 -9.10
C PHE A 206 -13.00 13.14 -10.14
N GLY A 207 -14.00 12.26 -10.35
CA GLY A 207 -15.11 12.47 -11.27
C GLY A 207 -14.98 11.73 -12.59
N GLU A 208 -15.63 12.25 -13.63
CA GLU A 208 -15.76 11.56 -14.93
C GLU A 208 -14.74 12.01 -15.98
N ASP A 209 -14.07 13.14 -15.79
CA ASP A 209 -13.15 13.72 -16.77
C ASP A 209 -11.76 13.08 -16.67
N PRO A 210 -11.25 12.41 -17.73
CA PRO A 210 -9.96 11.74 -17.70
C PRO A 210 -8.76 12.71 -17.60
N VAL A 211 -8.90 13.94 -18.09
CA VAL A 211 -7.81 14.93 -18.06
C VAL A 211 -7.67 15.49 -16.65
N LEU A 212 -8.79 15.87 -16.03
CA LEU A 212 -8.82 16.35 -14.64
C LEU A 212 -8.34 15.25 -13.68
N SER A 213 -8.93 14.05 -13.76
CA SER A 213 -8.57 12.92 -12.91
C SER A 213 -7.09 12.55 -13.02
N GLY A 214 -6.56 12.50 -14.25
CA GLY A 214 -5.13 12.26 -14.47
C GLY A 214 -4.24 13.38 -13.94
N THR A 215 -4.67 14.64 -14.05
CA THR A 215 -3.89 15.81 -13.56
C THR A 215 -3.83 15.82 -12.03
N LEU A 216 -4.98 15.68 -11.38
CA LEU A 216 -5.07 15.66 -9.92
C LEU A 216 -4.39 14.41 -9.33
N GLY A 217 -4.58 13.24 -9.98
CA GLY A 217 -3.92 12.01 -9.58
C GLY A 217 -2.39 12.11 -9.64
N ALA A 218 -1.85 12.65 -10.73
CA ALA A 218 -0.41 12.90 -10.87
C ALA A 218 0.12 13.87 -9.81
N SER A 219 -0.65 14.92 -9.48
CA SER A 219 -0.30 15.85 -8.42
C SER A 219 -0.31 15.23 -7.04
N MET A 220 -1.29 14.35 -6.76
CA MET A 220 -1.31 13.57 -5.52
C MET A 220 -0.07 12.66 -5.41
N VAL A 221 0.29 11.96 -6.50
CA VAL A 221 1.49 11.10 -6.55
C VAL A 221 2.76 11.91 -6.30
N ASP A 222 2.90 13.07 -6.93
CA ASP A 222 4.04 13.97 -6.69
C ASP A 222 4.10 14.42 -5.22
N GLY A 223 2.96 14.76 -4.62
CA GLY A 223 2.86 15.06 -3.20
C GLY A 223 3.25 13.89 -2.28
N LEU A 224 2.90 12.66 -2.65
CA LEU A 224 3.25 11.44 -1.91
C LEU A 224 4.75 11.08 -1.98
N GLY A 225 5.51 11.72 -2.86
CA GLY A 225 6.96 11.53 -2.98
C GLY A 225 7.47 11.37 -4.41
N GLY A 226 6.59 11.36 -5.42
CA GLY A 226 6.96 11.36 -6.84
C GLY A 226 7.91 10.21 -7.24
N GLY A 227 7.84 9.06 -6.56
CA GLY A 227 8.70 7.89 -6.81
C GLY A 227 10.13 8.00 -6.29
N ASN A 228 10.48 9.08 -5.62
CA ASN A 228 11.79 9.22 -4.94
C ASN A 228 11.68 8.72 -3.48
N LEU A 229 11.84 7.43 -3.28
CA LEU A 229 11.68 6.76 -1.98
C LEU A 229 12.77 7.10 -0.97
N SER A 230 13.87 7.74 -1.36
CA SER A 230 14.92 8.19 -0.45
C SER A 230 14.54 9.44 0.36
N GLN A 231 13.48 10.15 -0.01
CA GLN A 231 12.99 11.29 0.75
C GLN A 231 12.36 10.82 2.08
N LYS A 232 12.62 11.56 3.15
CA LYS A 232 12.25 11.22 4.53
C LYS A 232 10.78 10.82 4.71
N TYR A 233 9.87 11.48 4.01
CA TYR A 233 8.44 11.26 4.13
C TYR A 233 7.80 10.66 2.87
N ALA A 234 8.61 10.20 1.88
CA ALA A 234 8.04 9.57 0.70
C ALA A 234 7.29 8.28 1.05
N THR A 235 6.11 8.13 0.47
CA THR A 235 5.32 6.90 0.48
C THR A 235 5.23 6.34 -0.93
N ILE A 236 5.01 5.04 -1.05
CA ILE A 236 4.66 4.41 -2.32
C ILE A 236 3.20 4.73 -2.59
N ALA A 237 2.92 5.52 -3.62
CA ALA A 237 1.58 5.76 -4.11
C ALA A 237 1.06 4.52 -4.83
N THR A 238 -0.16 4.06 -4.49
CA THR A 238 -0.85 2.94 -5.14
C THR A 238 -2.04 3.46 -5.93
N LEU A 239 -1.93 3.43 -7.24
CA LEU A 239 -3.02 3.86 -8.14
C LEU A 239 -4.15 2.83 -8.13
N LYS A 240 -5.39 3.24 -7.95
CA LYS A 240 -6.54 2.35 -7.89
C LYS A 240 -7.78 2.93 -8.56
N HIS A 241 -8.64 2.07 -9.11
CA HIS A 241 -8.50 0.63 -9.27
C HIS A 241 -8.29 0.32 -10.75
N PHE A 242 -7.32 -0.47 -11.08
CA PHE A 242 -6.93 -0.72 -12.47
C PHE A 242 -7.65 -1.96 -13.01
N LEU A 243 -8.72 -1.87 -13.82
CA LEU A 243 -9.12 -0.71 -14.65
C LEU A 243 -10.64 -0.70 -14.85
N ALA A 244 -11.20 0.49 -15.15
CA ALA A 244 -12.60 0.71 -15.53
C ALA A 244 -13.63 0.23 -14.47
N TYR A 245 -13.30 0.39 -13.19
CA TYR A 245 -14.12 -0.10 -12.08
C TYR A 245 -15.39 0.71 -11.84
N ALA A 246 -15.39 2.02 -12.16
CA ALA A 246 -16.49 2.92 -11.88
C ALA A 246 -17.57 2.97 -13.00
N VAL A 247 -17.57 1.98 -13.88
CA VAL A 247 -18.56 1.82 -14.94
C VAL A 247 -19.12 0.38 -14.97
N PRO A 248 -19.48 -0.18 -13.79
CA PRO A 248 -20.00 -1.54 -13.76
C PRO A 248 -21.42 -1.59 -14.29
N GLU A 249 -21.79 -2.70 -14.91
CA GLU A 249 -23.15 -2.92 -15.38
C GLU A 249 -24.16 -2.82 -14.22
N GLY A 250 -25.24 -2.05 -14.48
CA GLY A 250 -26.27 -1.80 -13.47
C GLY A 250 -25.86 -0.90 -12.30
N GLY A 251 -24.64 -0.34 -12.30
CA GLY A 251 -24.08 0.43 -11.19
C GLY A 251 -23.65 -0.43 -10.00
N GLN A 252 -23.68 -1.76 -10.13
CA GLN A 252 -23.36 -2.68 -9.03
C GLN A 252 -21.85 -2.83 -8.85
N ASN A 253 -21.39 -2.58 -7.64
CA ASN A 253 -19.97 -2.63 -7.32
C ASN A 253 -19.36 -4.02 -7.58
N GLY A 254 -18.25 -4.06 -8.32
CA GLY A 254 -17.57 -5.31 -8.69
C GLY A 254 -18.14 -6.05 -9.90
N ASN A 255 -19.29 -5.61 -10.45
CA ASN A 255 -19.86 -6.21 -11.66
C ASN A 255 -18.99 -5.91 -12.89
N TYR A 256 -19.18 -6.67 -13.98
CA TYR A 256 -18.39 -6.48 -15.21
C TYR A 256 -18.58 -5.08 -15.82
N ALA A 257 -17.55 -4.61 -16.51
CA ALA A 257 -17.57 -3.35 -17.24
C ALA A 257 -17.64 -3.62 -18.75
N SER A 258 -18.68 -3.07 -19.41
CA SER A 258 -18.88 -3.16 -20.85
C SER A 258 -18.15 -2.02 -21.55
N VAL A 259 -16.82 -2.14 -21.66
CA VAL A 259 -15.95 -1.09 -22.22
C VAL A 259 -15.13 -1.63 -23.37
N GLY A 260 -15.23 -0.99 -24.54
CA GLY A 260 -14.46 -1.35 -25.72
C GLY A 260 -13.00 -0.86 -25.66
N ILE A 261 -12.11 -1.51 -26.40
CA ILE A 261 -10.67 -1.20 -26.42
C ILE A 261 -10.37 0.27 -26.74
N ARG A 262 -11.12 0.90 -27.65
CA ARG A 262 -10.94 2.33 -27.97
C ARG A 262 -11.23 3.22 -26.76
N ASP A 263 -12.31 2.95 -26.03
CA ASP A 263 -12.68 3.73 -24.84
C ASP A 263 -11.68 3.54 -23.70
N LEU A 264 -11.16 2.30 -23.52
CA LEU A 264 -10.07 2.04 -22.59
C LEU A 264 -8.86 2.96 -22.85
N HIS A 265 -8.40 2.99 -24.10
CA HIS A 265 -7.21 3.79 -24.47
C HIS A 265 -7.47 5.29 -24.49
N GLN A 266 -8.70 5.73 -24.82
CA GLN A 266 -9.03 7.14 -24.92
C GLN A 266 -9.29 7.77 -23.54
N ASN A 267 -9.88 7.02 -22.61
CA ASN A 267 -10.41 7.59 -21.37
C ASN A 267 -9.82 6.92 -20.11
N PHE A 268 -9.90 5.60 -19.96
CA PHE A 268 -9.60 4.94 -18.68
C PHE A 268 -8.10 4.77 -18.41
N LEU A 269 -7.29 4.55 -19.43
CA LEU A 269 -5.85 4.36 -19.31
C LEU A 269 -5.07 5.66 -19.09
N PRO A 270 -5.41 6.82 -19.72
CA PRO A 270 -4.62 8.04 -19.60
C PRO A 270 -4.42 8.55 -18.18
N PRO A 271 -5.40 8.55 -17.24
CA PRO A 271 -5.19 8.95 -15.87
C PRO A 271 -4.10 8.13 -15.17
N PHE A 272 -4.13 6.81 -15.34
CA PHE A 272 -3.13 5.91 -14.75
C PHE A 272 -1.75 6.13 -15.37
N ARG A 273 -1.68 6.27 -16.69
CA ARG A 273 -0.40 6.55 -17.37
C ARG A 273 0.23 7.82 -16.84
N LYS A 274 -0.55 8.91 -16.75
CA LYS A 274 -0.06 10.21 -16.25
C LYS A 274 0.44 10.13 -14.80
N ALA A 275 -0.25 9.35 -13.95
CA ALA A 275 0.14 9.15 -12.56
C ALA A 275 1.39 8.25 -12.42
N ILE A 276 1.57 7.26 -13.31
CA ILE A 276 2.80 6.45 -13.39
C ILE A 276 3.97 7.33 -13.79
N ASP A 277 3.80 8.18 -14.81
CA ASP A 277 4.84 9.11 -15.26
C ASP A 277 5.20 10.15 -14.18
N ALA A 278 4.28 10.45 -13.24
CA ALA A 278 4.54 11.26 -12.06
C ALA A 278 5.26 10.49 -10.91
N GLY A 279 5.51 9.20 -11.08
CA GLY A 279 6.32 8.40 -10.16
C GLY A 279 5.55 7.45 -9.25
N ALA A 280 4.32 7.07 -9.56
CA ALA A 280 3.64 6.01 -8.82
C ALA A 280 4.40 4.67 -8.93
N LEU A 281 4.50 3.93 -7.82
CA LEU A 281 5.28 2.70 -7.73
C LEU A 281 4.45 1.49 -7.29
N SER A 282 3.14 1.66 -7.16
CA SER A 282 2.20 0.55 -6.96
C SER A 282 0.93 0.80 -7.76
N VAL A 283 0.32 -0.29 -8.23
CA VAL A 283 -0.98 -0.29 -8.92
C VAL A 283 -1.83 -1.38 -8.28
N MET A 284 -3.09 -1.06 -7.94
CA MET A 284 -4.06 -2.02 -7.42
C MET A 284 -5.02 -2.42 -8.53
N THR A 285 -5.22 -3.74 -8.71
CA THR A 285 -6.22 -4.25 -9.65
C THR A 285 -7.63 -3.94 -9.16
N SER A 286 -8.61 -3.99 -10.06
CA SER A 286 -10.02 -3.78 -9.72
C SER A 286 -10.80 -5.10 -9.63
N TYR A 287 -11.95 -5.05 -8.94
CA TYR A 287 -12.81 -6.23 -8.75
C TYR A 287 -13.52 -6.70 -10.01
N ASN A 288 -13.83 -5.78 -10.94
CA ASN A 288 -14.61 -6.08 -12.13
C ASN A 288 -13.84 -6.90 -13.18
N SER A 289 -14.57 -7.43 -14.13
CA SER A 289 -14.03 -7.94 -15.39
C SER A 289 -14.26 -6.95 -16.54
N ILE A 290 -13.41 -7.02 -17.55
CA ILE A 290 -13.56 -6.31 -18.82
C ILE A 290 -13.61 -7.37 -19.92
N ASP A 291 -14.67 -7.38 -20.73
CA ASP A 291 -14.86 -8.36 -21.79
C ASP A 291 -14.70 -9.82 -21.30
N GLY A 292 -15.28 -10.11 -20.12
CA GLY A 292 -15.26 -11.44 -19.50
C GLY A 292 -13.95 -11.82 -18.79
N ILE A 293 -12.91 -10.98 -18.85
CA ILE A 293 -11.62 -11.25 -18.21
C ILE A 293 -11.52 -10.43 -16.91
N PRO A 294 -11.43 -11.06 -15.73
CA PRO A 294 -11.22 -10.33 -14.47
C PRO A 294 -9.94 -9.48 -14.52
N CYS A 295 -10.01 -8.24 -14.08
CA CYS A 295 -8.86 -7.33 -14.12
C CYS A 295 -7.66 -7.90 -13.35
N THR A 296 -7.90 -8.67 -12.29
CA THR A 296 -6.86 -9.32 -11.48
C THR A 296 -6.16 -10.49 -12.18
N SER A 297 -6.73 -11.02 -13.27
CA SER A 297 -6.09 -12.04 -14.13
C SER A 297 -5.89 -11.58 -15.57
N ASN A 298 -5.99 -10.28 -15.83
CA ASN A 298 -5.89 -9.74 -17.18
C ASN A 298 -4.43 -9.49 -17.60
N HIS A 299 -3.84 -10.46 -18.28
CA HIS A 299 -2.44 -10.40 -18.76
C HIS A 299 -2.20 -9.22 -19.72
N TYR A 300 -3.19 -8.86 -20.56
CA TYR A 300 -3.07 -7.70 -21.45
C TYR A 300 -2.84 -6.42 -20.67
N LEU A 301 -3.69 -6.15 -19.66
CA LEU A 301 -3.59 -4.95 -18.86
C LEU A 301 -2.31 -4.91 -18.02
N LEU A 302 -2.02 -6.02 -17.30
CA LEU A 302 -1.00 -6.04 -16.26
C LEU A 302 0.42 -6.30 -16.80
N THR A 303 0.55 -7.09 -17.86
CA THR A 303 1.86 -7.43 -18.43
C THR A 303 2.11 -6.71 -19.75
N GLN A 304 1.24 -6.86 -20.77
CA GLN A 304 1.53 -6.27 -22.07
C GLN A 304 1.54 -4.75 -22.00
N LEU A 305 0.48 -4.14 -21.45
CA LEU A 305 0.35 -2.69 -21.37
C LEU A 305 1.24 -2.12 -20.25
N LEU A 306 0.99 -2.52 -19.00
CA LEU A 306 1.62 -1.90 -17.84
C LEU A 306 3.13 -2.14 -17.81
N ARG A 307 3.58 -3.39 -18.02
CA ARG A 307 5.01 -3.76 -17.96
C ARG A 307 5.74 -3.54 -19.28
N ASN A 308 5.19 -4.05 -20.40
CA ASN A 308 5.94 -4.06 -21.64
C ASN A 308 5.89 -2.73 -22.39
N GLU A 309 4.72 -2.05 -22.42
CA GLU A 309 4.59 -0.76 -23.09
C GLU A 309 4.98 0.41 -22.18
N TRP A 310 4.39 0.47 -20.97
CA TRP A 310 4.60 1.60 -20.08
C TRP A 310 5.88 1.52 -19.25
N LYS A 311 6.55 0.35 -19.23
CA LYS A 311 7.79 0.11 -18.48
C LYS A 311 7.62 0.38 -16.98
N PHE A 312 6.45 0.11 -16.43
CA PHE A 312 6.17 0.27 -15.01
C PHE A 312 7.13 -0.57 -14.17
N ARG A 313 7.89 0.06 -13.30
CA ARG A 313 8.95 -0.59 -12.49
C ARG A 313 8.51 -1.02 -11.10
N GLY A 314 7.35 -0.54 -10.63
CA GLY A 314 6.82 -0.83 -9.31
C GLY A 314 6.19 -2.24 -9.22
N PHE A 315 5.38 -2.49 -8.21
CA PHE A 315 4.64 -3.73 -8.03
C PHE A 315 3.13 -3.55 -8.22
N VAL A 316 2.44 -4.66 -8.51
CA VAL A 316 0.99 -4.72 -8.62
C VAL A 316 0.45 -5.47 -7.40
N VAL A 317 -0.51 -4.88 -6.70
CA VAL A 317 -1.26 -5.51 -5.62
C VAL A 317 -2.68 -5.81 -6.10
N SER A 318 -3.24 -6.94 -5.69
CA SER A 318 -4.65 -7.24 -5.91
C SER A 318 -5.53 -6.27 -5.09
N ASP A 319 -6.80 -6.08 -5.46
CA ASP A 319 -7.77 -5.58 -4.50
C ASP A 319 -8.10 -6.66 -3.47
N LEU A 320 -8.76 -6.29 -2.39
CA LEU A 320 -9.03 -7.15 -1.24
C LEU A 320 -9.80 -8.42 -1.67
N TYR A 321 -9.21 -9.60 -1.45
CA TYR A 321 -9.74 -10.90 -1.88
C TYR A 321 -10.04 -11.05 -3.37
N SER A 322 -9.53 -10.17 -4.24
CA SER A 322 -9.88 -10.24 -5.67
C SER A 322 -9.19 -11.38 -6.41
N ILE A 323 -8.14 -12.00 -5.84
CA ILE A 323 -7.56 -13.22 -6.39
C ILE A 323 -8.51 -14.41 -6.14
N GLU A 324 -9.03 -14.56 -4.94
CA GLU A 324 -10.08 -15.53 -4.62
C GLU A 324 -11.31 -15.29 -5.50
N GLY A 325 -11.66 -14.04 -5.77
CA GLY A 325 -12.77 -13.63 -6.63
C GLY A 325 -12.68 -14.19 -8.05
N ILE A 326 -11.49 -14.48 -8.59
CA ILE A 326 -11.34 -15.14 -9.90
C ILE A 326 -12.02 -16.52 -9.91
N HIS A 327 -11.95 -17.25 -8.80
CA HIS A 327 -12.63 -18.53 -8.60
C HIS A 327 -14.06 -18.37 -8.10
N GLU A 328 -14.26 -17.56 -7.04
CA GLU A 328 -15.50 -17.53 -6.26
C GLU A 328 -16.61 -16.63 -6.83
N SER A 329 -16.22 -15.54 -7.56
CA SER A 329 -17.16 -14.54 -8.07
C SER A 329 -17.22 -14.53 -9.60
N HIS A 330 -16.08 -14.63 -10.27
CA HIS A 330 -16.01 -14.63 -11.73
C HIS A 330 -16.13 -16.02 -12.35
N PHE A 331 -15.87 -17.09 -11.57
CA PHE A 331 -15.98 -18.49 -11.99
C PHE A 331 -15.14 -18.86 -13.22
N VAL A 332 -14.00 -18.16 -13.43
CA VAL A 332 -13.07 -18.41 -14.56
C VAL A 332 -11.86 -19.23 -14.16
N ALA A 333 -11.74 -19.60 -12.90
CA ALA A 333 -10.75 -20.56 -12.40
C ALA A 333 -11.46 -21.71 -11.67
N PRO A 334 -11.07 -22.97 -11.90
CA PRO A 334 -11.73 -24.12 -11.25
C PRO A 334 -11.41 -24.25 -9.77
N THR A 335 -10.27 -23.73 -9.30
CA THR A 335 -9.85 -23.76 -7.90
C THR A 335 -9.17 -22.46 -7.48
N LYS A 336 -9.01 -22.24 -6.17
CA LYS A 336 -8.23 -21.12 -5.62
C LYS A 336 -6.75 -21.17 -6.09
N GLU A 337 -6.16 -22.36 -6.21
CA GLU A 337 -4.79 -22.52 -6.74
C GLU A 337 -4.70 -22.05 -8.20
N ASN A 338 -5.66 -22.42 -9.04
CA ASN A 338 -5.69 -21.95 -10.43
C ASN A 338 -5.91 -20.42 -10.50
N ALA A 339 -6.71 -19.85 -9.59
CA ALA A 339 -6.87 -18.40 -9.50
C ALA A 339 -5.54 -17.71 -9.12
N ALA A 340 -4.80 -18.25 -8.16
CA ALA A 340 -3.47 -17.76 -7.79
C ALA A 340 -2.47 -17.82 -8.96
N ILE A 341 -2.44 -18.95 -9.69
CA ILE A 341 -1.59 -19.11 -10.88
C ILE A 341 -1.96 -18.10 -11.96
N GLN A 342 -3.25 -17.96 -12.29
CA GLN A 342 -3.71 -17.00 -13.30
C GLN A 342 -3.33 -15.57 -12.92
N SER A 343 -3.50 -15.19 -11.66
CA SER A 343 -3.21 -13.85 -11.16
C SER A 343 -1.71 -13.52 -11.23
N VAL A 344 -0.83 -14.37 -10.68
CA VAL A 344 0.61 -14.12 -10.68
C VAL A 344 1.19 -14.16 -12.11
N MET A 345 0.70 -15.05 -12.97
CA MET A 345 1.06 -15.11 -14.39
C MET A 345 0.58 -13.90 -15.17
N ALA A 346 -0.55 -13.30 -14.80
CA ALA A 346 -1.02 -12.05 -15.39
C ALA A 346 -0.16 -10.85 -14.98
N GLY A 347 0.54 -10.90 -13.85
CA GLY A 347 1.44 -9.84 -13.40
C GLY A 347 1.07 -9.19 -12.06
N VAL A 348 0.17 -9.79 -11.27
CA VAL A 348 -0.08 -9.38 -9.88
C VAL A 348 1.04 -9.91 -8.99
N ASP A 349 1.68 -9.02 -8.25
CA ASP A 349 2.82 -9.36 -7.40
C ASP A 349 2.39 -9.66 -5.95
N VAL A 350 1.34 -9.02 -5.43
CA VAL A 350 0.94 -9.09 -4.02
C VAL A 350 -0.53 -9.45 -3.87
N ASP A 351 -0.82 -10.44 -3.03
CA ASP A 351 -2.14 -10.91 -2.63
C ASP A 351 -2.62 -10.12 -1.41
N LEU A 352 -3.67 -9.30 -1.58
CA LEU A 352 -4.21 -8.45 -0.52
C LEU A 352 -5.38 -9.12 0.20
N GLY A 353 -5.21 -9.31 1.50
CA GLY A 353 -6.23 -9.80 2.43
C GLY A 353 -6.45 -11.31 2.37
N GLY A 354 -6.23 -11.91 1.21
CA GLY A 354 -6.43 -13.33 0.95
C GLY A 354 -5.27 -14.23 1.36
N ASP A 355 -5.38 -15.48 0.98
CA ASP A 355 -4.33 -16.48 1.14
C ASP A 355 -4.15 -17.38 -0.10
N ALA A 356 -4.68 -16.93 -1.25
CA ALA A 356 -4.60 -17.67 -2.50
C ALA A 356 -3.13 -17.98 -2.87
N TYR A 357 -2.23 -17.01 -2.67
CA TYR A 357 -0.81 -17.17 -3.01
C TYR A 357 -0.09 -18.21 -2.14
N THR A 358 -0.62 -18.64 -1.02
CA THR A 358 -0.04 -19.77 -0.26
C THR A 358 0.02 -21.06 -1.10
N ASN A 359 -0.88 -21.22 -2.09
CA ASN A 359 -0.90 -22.35 -3.01
C ASN A 359 0.22 -22.32 -4.04
N LEU A 360 0.91 -21.18 -4.26
CA LEU A 360 1.97 -21.07 -5.27
C LEU A 360 3.18 -21.96 -4.98
N CYS A 361 3.43 -22.29 -3.70
CA CYS A 361 4.47 -23.28 -3.36
C CYS A 361 4.15 -24.65 -3.97
N HIS A 362 2.93 -25.13 -3.84
CA HIS A 362 2.47 -26.39 -4.42
C HIS A 362 2.46 -26.31 -5.95
N ALA A 363 2.00 -25.22 -6.53
CA ALA A 363 1.99 -25.01 -7.99
C ALA A 363 3.40 -25.14 -8.63
N VAL A 364 4.43 -24.61 -7.97
CA VAL A 364 5.83 -24.77 -8.41
C VAL A 364 6.32 -26.21 -8.22
N GLN A 365 6.07 -26.79 -7.04
CA GLN A 365 6.53 -28.16 -6.72
C GLN A 365 5.89 -29.23 -7.60
N SER A 366 4.64 -29.02 -8.02
CA SER A 366 3.91 -29.91 -8.95
C SER A 366 4.21 -29.64 -10.43
N GLY A 367 5.03 -28.64 -10.74
CA GLY A 367 5.42 -28.29 -12.12
C GLY A 367 4.34 -27.54 -12.92
N GLN A 368 3.29 -27.03 -12.28
CA GLN A 368 2.25 -26.24 -12.94
C GLN A 368 2.73 -24.83 -13.28
N MET A 369 3.77 -24.33 -12.60
CA MET A 369 4.32 -22.99 -12.79
C MET A 369 5.82 -22.96 -12.59
N ASP A 370 6.52 -22.11 -13.37
CA ASP A 370 7.95 -21.88 -13.19
C ASP A 370 8.20 -20.97 -11.97
N LYS A 371 9.14 -21.37 -11.12
CA LYS A 371 9.62 -20.59 -9.97
C LYS A 371 10.08 -19.17 -10.35
N ALA A 372 10.59 -18.96 -11.56
CA ALA A 372 11.05 -17.66 -12.05
C ALA A 372 9.96 -16.59 -12.03
N VAL A 373 8.68 -16.99 -12.12
CA VAL A 373 7.54 -16.06 -11.99
C VAL A 373 7.48 -15.48 -10.59
N ILE A 374 7.63 -16.35 -9.57
CA ILE A 374 7.66 -15.90 -8.14
C ILE A 374 8.91 -15.04 -7.92
N ASP A 375 10.08 -15.45 -8.41
CA ASP A 375 11.32 -14.68 -8.26
C ASP A 375 11.19 -13.27 -8.83
N THR A 376 10.49 -13.13 -9.95
CA THR A 376 10.20 -11.84 -10.58
C THR A 376 9.29 -10.96 -9.71
N ALA A 377 8.20 -11.51 -9.19
CA ALA A 377 7.27 -10.78 -8.33
C ALA A 377 7.95 -10.32 -7.01
N VAL A 378 8.67 -11.23 -6.37
CA VAL A 378 9.45 -10.94 -5.14
C VAL A 378 10.51 -9.88 -5.39
N CYS A 379 11.20 -9.94 -6.52
CA CYS A 379 12.22 -8.96 -6.91
C CYS A 379 11.65 -7.53 -6.93
N ARG A 380 10.44 -7.33 -7.47
CA ARG A 380 9.77 -6.03 -7.51
C ARG A 380 9.46 -5.49 -6.12
N VAL A 381 8.90 -6.33 -5.25
CA VAL A 381 8.56 -5.95 -3.87
C VAL A 381 9.82 -5.63 -3.05
N LEU A 382 10.83 -6.50 -3.09
CA LEU A 382 12.07 -6.31 -2.33
C LEU A 382 12.87 -5.09 -2.80
N ARG A 383 12.89 -4.81 -4.11
CA ARG A 383 13.52 -3.60 -4.65
C ARG A 383 12.97 -2.34 -3.98
N MET A 384 11.66 -2.23 -3.83
CA MET A 384 11.04 -1.08 -3.17
C MET A 384 11.44 -0.97 -1.70
N LYS A 385 11.61 -2.09 -0.99
CA LYS A 385 12.12 -2.09 0.39
C LYS A 385 13.55 -1.55 0.48
N PHE A 386 14.42 -1.93 -0.45
CA PHE A 386 15.78 -1.41 -0.52
C PHE A 386 15.80 0.07 -0.92
N GLU A 387 15.06 0.48 -1.95
CA GLU A 387 14.99 1.88 -2.39
C GLU A 387 14.47 2.82 -1.29
N MET A 388 13.58 2.32 -0.42
CA MET A 388 13.05 3.08 0.73
C MET A 388 14.02 3.08 1.94
N GLY A 389 15.11 2.31 1.89
CA GLY A 389 16.07 2.19 2.98
C GLY A 389 15.52 1.48 4.22
N LEU A 390 14.56 0.57 4.06
CA LEU A 390 13.92 -0.11 5.19
C LEU A 390 14.87 -1.04 5.95
N PHE A 391 15.89 -1.57 5.29
CA PHE A 391 16.89 -2.42 5.94
C PHE A 391 17.78 -1.63 6.89
N GLU A 392 18.01 -0.34 6.59
CA GLU A 392 18.84 0.57 7.38
C GLU A 392 18.00 1.36 8.40
N HIS A 393 16.78 1.72 8.04
CA HIS A 393 15.90 2.60 8.82
C HIS A 393 14.50 2.02 9.00
N PRO A 394 14.36 0.86 9.68
CA PRO A 394 13.07 0.19 9.84
C PRO A 394 12.14 0.85 10.87
N TYR A 395 12.67 1.75 11.71
CA TYR A 395 11.94 2.31 12.86
C TYR A 395 11.69 3.81 12.71
N VAL A 396 10.66 4.29 13.40
CA VAL A 396 10.30 5.71 13.50
C VAL A 396 10.28 6.15 14.97
N ASP A 397 10.38 7.46 15.21
CA ASP A 397 10.28 8.02 16.57
C ASP A 397 8.80 8.29 16.93
N PRO A 398 8.23 7.59 17.92
CA PRO A 398 6.84 7.79 18.36
C PRO A 398 6.51 9.23 18.79
N LYS A 399 7.47 9.94 19.39
CA LYS A 399 7.28 11.34 19.80
C LYS A 399 7.20 12.28 18.59
N ILE A 400 7.90 11.95 17.49
CA ILE A 400 7.79 12.69 16.23
C ILE A 400 6.41 12.44 15.60
N ALA A 401 5.92 11.20 15.61
CA ALA A 401 4.57 10.88 15.13
C ALA A 401 3.50 11.73 15.85
N ALA A 402 3.52 11.74 17.18
CA ALA A 402 2.57 12.53 17.99
C ALA A 402 2.60 14.04 17.68
N LYS A 403 3.76 14.59 17.28
CA LYS A 403 3.92 16.01 16.94
C LYS A 403 3.62 16.32 15.47
N THR A 404 3.66 15.31 14.60
CA THR A 404 3.53 15.50 13.15
C THR A 404 2.10 15.35 12.69
N VAL A 405 1.39 14.36 13.23
CA VAL A 405 0.02 14.05 12.81
C VAL A 405 -0.93 15.16 13.25
N ARG A 406 -1.79 15.59 12.31
CA ARG A 406 -2.85 16.59 12.51
C ARG A 406 -2.36 17.91 13.09
N ARG A 407 -1.24 18.41 12.60
CA ARG A 407 -0.75 19.74 12.97
C ARG A 407 -1.73 20.85 12.55
N LYS A 408 -1.58 22.02 13.13
CA LYS A 408 -2.44 23.17 12.82
C LYS A 408 -2.47 23.49 11.33
N GLU A 409 -1.31 23.43 10.68
CA GLU A 409 -1.17 23.68 9.24
C GLU A 409 -1.92 22.67 8.40
N HIS A 410 -1.97 21.40 8.83
CA HIS A 410 -2.74 20.35 8.15
C HIS A 410 -4.24 20.60 8.24
N ILE A 411 -4.73 21.03 9.41
CA ILE A 411 -6.14 21.38 9.64
C ILE A 411 -6.52 22.62 8.80
N GLU A 412 -5.64 23.62 8.73
CA GLU A 412 -5.83 24.84 7.95
C GLU A 412 -5.90 24.50 6.44
N LEU A 413 -5.04 23.60 5.96
CA LEU A 413 -5.11 23.11 4.59
C LEU A 413 -6.42 22.37 4.31
N ALA A 414 -6.84 21.46 5.18
CA ALA A 414 -8.12 20.75 5.03
C ALA A 414 -9.31 21.73 4.96
N ARG A 415 -9.31 22.75 5.79
CA ARG A 415 -10.32 23.82 5.76
C ARG A 415 -10.26 24.61 4.45
N LYS A 416 -9.06 25.00 4.00
CA LYS A 416 -8.85 25.72 2.72
C LYS A 416 -9.43 24.95 1.55
N ILE A 417 -9.15 23.65 1.49
CA ILE A 417 -9.65 22.78 0.42
C ILE A 417 -11.17 22.65 0.49
N ALA A 418 -11.73 22.41 1.67
CA ALA A 418 -13.18 22.37 1.86
C ALA A 418 -13.88 23.66 1.44
N GLN A 419 -13.29 24.82 1.73
CA GLN A 419 -13.81 26.10 1.26
C GLN A 419 -13.70 26.26 -0.27
N SER A 420 -12.58 25.82 -0.84
CA SER A 420 -12.34 25.90 -2.30
C SER A 420 -13.19 24.92 -3.11
N SER A 421 -13.71 23.85 -2.49
CA SER A 421 -14.59 22.87 -3.14
C SER A 421 -16.04 23.32 -3.27
N ILE A 422 -16.42 24.41 -2.55
CA ILE A 422 -17.81 24.91 -2.58
C ILE A 422 -18.06 25.62 -3.91
N THR A 423 -19.02 25.10 -4.69
CA THR A 423 -19.39 25.61 -6.00
C THR A 423 -20.70 26.38 -5.90
N LEU A 424 -20.70 27.67 -6.34
CA LEU A 424 -21.91 28.49 -6.40
C LEU A 424 -22.72 28.13 -7.64
N LEU A 425 -23.79 27.36 -7.45
CA LEU A 425 -24.67 26.94 -8.54
C LEU A 425 -25.73 27.98 -8.92
N LYS A 426 -26.20 28.77 -7.92
CA LYS A 426 -27.28 29.75 -8.10
C LYS A 426 -27.20 30.83 -7.02
N ASN A 427 -27.37 32.08 -7.40
CA ASN A 427 -27.43 33.23 -6.49
C ASN A 427 -28.45 34.26 -6.96
N GLU A 428 -29.75 33.87 -6.95
CA GLU A 428 -30.85 34.76 -7.31
C GLU A 428 -30.96 35.89 -6.28
N ASN A 429 -31.29 37.08 -6.76
CA ASN A 429 -31.42 38.30 -5.97
C ASN A 429 -30.17 38.67 -5.15
N SER A 430 -28.98 38.16 -5.53
CA SER A 430 -27.71 38.45 -4.85
C SER A 430 -27.76 38.20 -3.32
N ILE A 431 -28.42 37.12 -2.90
CA ILE A 431 -28.52 36.73 -1.47
C ILE A 431 -27.13 36.45 -0.86
N LEU A 432 -26.22 35.90 -1.67
CA LEU A 432 -24.84 35.64 -1.23
C LEU A 432 -23.91 36.75 -1.71
N PRO A 433 -22.93 37.17 -0.88
CA PRO A 433 -22.66 36.69 0.48
C PRO A 433 -23.71 37.12 1.49
N LEU A 434 -24.02 36.26 2.44
CA LEU A 434 -24.98 36.59 3.52
C LEU A 434 -24.54 37.81 4.28
N SER A 435 -25.52 38.66 4.69
CA SER A 435 -25.23 39.81 5.55
C SER A 435 -24.63 39.35 6.88
N LYS A 436 -23.61 40.05 7.36
CA LYS A 436 -23.01 39.82 8.67
C LYS A 436 -23.96 40.17 9.84
N MET A 437 -25.11 40.82 9.55
CA MET A 437 -26.14 41.17 10.52
C MET A 437 -27.14 40.04 10.78
N ILE A 438 -27.01 38.89 10.07
CA ILE A 438 -27.87 37.72 10.31
C ILE A 438 -27.54 37.10 11.66
N ASN A 439 -28.55 37.01 12.53
CA ASN A 439 -28.38 36.47 13.89
C ASN A 439 -28.70 34.97 14.00
N LYS A 440 -29.40 34.41 13.04
CA LYS A 440 -29.77 32.98 13.03
C LYS A 440 -29.61 32.39 11.64
N VAL A 441 -28.98 31.23 11.59
CA VAL A 441 -28.85 30.40 10.40
C VAL A 441 -29.29 28.99 10.78
N ALA A 442 -30.17 28.38 9.96
CA ALA A 442 -30.53 26.97 10.08
C ALA A 442 -29.67 26.16 9.12
N VAL A 443 -28.95 25.17 9.62
CA VAL A 443 -28.23 24.18 8.81
C VAL A 443 -29.07 22.91 8.83
N ILE A 444 -29.57 22.50 7.63
CA ILE A 444 -30.56 21.43 7.50
C ILE A 444 -30.06 20.40 6.50
N GLY A 445 -30.25 19.14 6.81
CA GLY A 445 -29.91 18.01 5.94
C GLY A 445 -29.30 16.84 6.71
N PRO A 446 -29.18 15.66 6.09
CA PRO A 446 -28.67 14.45 6.76
C PRO A 446 -27.22 14.61 7.27
N ASN A 447 -26.44 15.50 6.65
CA ASN A 447 -25.05 15.77 7.01
C ASN A 447 -24.85 17.08 7.83
N ALA A 448 -25.94 17.74 8.26
CA ALA A 448 -25.85 19.02 8.96
C ALA A 448 -25.02 18.95 10.26
N ASP A 449 -25.08 17.81 10.98
CA ASP A 449 -24.26 17.51 12.14
C ASP A 449 -23.89 16.02 12.21
N ASN A 450 -23.31 15.50 11.13
CA ASN A 450 -22.90 14.11 11.05
C ASN A 450 -21.41 13.99 10.73
N ARG A 451 -20.58 13.92 11.77
CA ARG A 451 -19.13 13.78 11.64
C ARG A 451 -18.71 12.44 11.05
N TYR A 452 -19.54 11.39 11.20
CA TYR A 452 -19.25 10.07 10.69
C TYR A 452 -19.19 10.04 9.16
N ASN A 453 -20.10 10.74 8.50
CA ASN A 453 -20.13 10.79 7.03
C ASN A 453 -18.92 11.53 6.41
N MET A 454 -18.14 12.28 7.22
CA MET A 454 -16.88 12.86 6.74
C MET A 454 -15.78 11.80 6.48
N LEU A 455 -15.96 10.60 7.01
CA LEU A 455 -14.98 9.51 6.87
C LEU A 455 -15.06 8.80 5.53
N ALA A 456 -16.13 9.04 4.74
CA ALA A 456 -16.39 8.50 3.41
C ALA A 456 -16.51 6.95 3.32
N VAL A 457 -16.76 6.43 2.12
CA VAL A 457 -17.03 5.01 1.84
C VAL A 457 -15.85 4.11 2.16
N SER A 458 -14.62 4.58 1.99
CA SER A 458 -13.43 3.80 2.33
C SER A 458 -13.39 3.32 3.79
N TYR A 459 -14.16 3.97 4.68
CA TYR A 459 -14.39 3.52 6.06
C TYR A 459 -15.55 2.53 6.22
N THR A 460 -16.37 2.34 5.17
CA THR A 460 -17.59 1.52 5.22
C THR A 460 -17.58 0.38 4.22
N HIS A 461 -16.45 0.03 3.64
CA HIS A 461 -16.28 -0.88 2.50
C HIS A 461 -16.97 -2.25 2.63
N LEU A 462 -17.23 -2.74 3.83
CA LEU A 462 -17.97 -4.00 4.03
C LEU A 462 -19.49 -3.88 3.85
N ARG A 463 -20.06 -2.67 3.86
CA ARG A 463 -21.50 -2.52 3.64
C ARG A 463 -21.91 -2.65 2.17
N ALA A 464 -20.98 -2.60 1.22
CA ALA A 464 -21.32 -2.83 -0.19
C ALA A 464 -21.83 -4.26 -0.45
N HIS A 465 -21.46 -5.24 0.38
CA HIS A 465 -22.04 -6.59 0.34
C HIS A 465 -23.26 -6.76 1.27
N GLU A 466 -23.47 -5.86 2.23
CA GLU A 466 -24.63 -5.89 3.12
C GLU A 466 -25.84 -5.09 2.60
N THR A 467 -25.66 -4.22 1.60
CA THR A 467 -26.75 -3.40 1.02
C THR A 467 -27.64 -4.16 0.04
N GLU A 468 -27.39 -5.44 -0.21
CA GLU A 468 -28.36 -6.30 -0.93
C GLU A 468 -29.59 -6.66 -0.09
N LEU A 469 -29.70 -6.20 1.17
CA LEU A 469 -30.80 -6.54 2.08
C LEU A 469 -31.73 -5.36 2.45
N HIS A 470 -31.70 -4.25 1.71
CA HIS A 470 -32.69 -3.18 1.94
C HIS A 470 -33.24 -2.60 0.63
#